data_f7ca91976abf7d62f9843bf7cfff2dda
#
_entry.id   f7ca91976abf7d62f9843bf7cfff2dda
#
_cell.length_a   1.000
_cell.length_b   1.000
_cell.length_c   1.000
_cell.angle_alpha   90.00
_cell.angle_beta   90.00
_cell.angle_gamma   90.00
#
_symmetry.space_group_name_H-M   'P 1'
#
loop_
_entity.id
_entity.type
_entity.pdbx_description
1 polymer ?
#
loop_
_entity_poly.entity_id
_entity_poly.type
_entity_poly.pdbx_seq_one_letter_code
_entity_poly.pdbx_strand_id
1 'polypeptide(L)'
;MPPCEIYLVRHAIAAERGDDWPDDSKRPLTERGISRFKEGVGGLKGLEAVIDEIYTSPLVRARQTADLLAAGIDGRPTVKVLDALAPGHSPATVMAHLAKAARRTRLAIVGHEPDLGELAAHLIGARRPLPFKKGGICRIDVAGLSSKAGGTLVWFVTPKVLRRLSS
;
A
#
# COMPACT_ATOMS: atom_id res chain seq x y z
N MET A 1 7.55 18.33 12.38
CA MET A 1 7.51 17.00 11.72
C MET A 1 8.13 17.10 10.35
N PRO A 2 9.05 16.23 9.99
CA PRO A 2 9.60 16.23 8.64
C PRO A 2 8.55 15.78 7.63
N PRO A 3 8.65 16.24 6.36
CA PRO A 3 7.79 15.76 5.30
C PRO A 3 7.92 14.23 5.12
N CYS A 4 6.82 13.59 4.78
CA CYS A 4 6.79 12.16 4.54
C CYS A 4 6.32 11.84 3.12
N GLU A 5 6.93 10.83 2.53
CA GLU A 5 6.45 10.20 1.30
C GLU A 5 5.67 8.94 1.69
N ILE A 6 4.42 8.88 1.29
CA ILE A 6 3.54 7.74 1.59
C ILE A 6 3.17 7.04 0.29
N TYR A 7 3.55 5.78 0.18
CA TYR A 7 3.20 4.90 -0.93
C TYR A 7 2.05 4.01 -0.49
N LEU A 8 0.86 4.20 -1.08
CA LEU A 8 -0.30 3.37 -0.79
C LEU A 8 -0.37 2.24 -1.81
N VAL A 9 -0.41 1.01 -1.33
CA VAL A 9 -0.35 -0.20 -2.15
C VAL A 9 -1.58 -1.06 -1.86
N ARG A 10 -2.44 -1.28 -2.84
CA ARG A 10 -3.48 -2.30 -2.70
C ARG A 10 -2.87 -3.68 -2.90
N HIS A 11 -3.24 -4.65 -2.05
CA HIS A 11 -2.77 -6.03 -2.22
C HIS A 11 -3.00 -6.53 -3.65
N ALA A 12 -2.13 -7.45 -4.09
CA ALA A 12 -2.20 -8.05 -5.42
C ALA A 12 -3.38 -9.01 -5.56
N ILE A 13 -3.51 -9.63 -6.75
CA ILE A 13 -4.62 -10.55 -7.04
C ILE A 13 -4.56 -11.74 -6.09
N ALA A 14 -5.64 -11.94 -5.34
CA ALA A 14 -5.81 -13.03 -4.38
C ALA A 14 -6.77 -14.09 -4.88
N ALA A 15 -6.74 -15.28 -4.27
CA ALA A 15 -7.73 -16.32 -4.48
C ALA A 15 -9.14 -15.75 -4.27
N GLU A 16 -10.12 -16.28 -4.99
CA GLU A 16 -11.50 -15.83 -4.87
C GLU A 16 -12.08 -16.16 -3.48
N ARG A 17 -12.98 -15.30 -3.02
CA ARG A 17 -13.79 -15.57 -1.84
C ARG A 17 -14.68 -16.76 -2.10
N GLY A 18 -14.90 -17.57 -1.08
CA GLY A 18 -15.79 -18.72 -1.17
C GLY A 18 -15.44 -19.81 -0.18
N ASP A 19 -16.00 -20.99 -0.42
CA ASP A 19 -15.94 -22.12 0.50
C ASP A 19 -14.51 -22.65 0.71
N ASP A 20 -13.61 -22.47 -0.24
CA ASP A 20 -12.21 -22.86 -0.12
C ASP A 20 -11.47 -22.03 0.95
N TRP A 21 -11.97 -20.83 1.22
CA TRP A 21 -11.38 -19.90 2.19
C TRP A 21 -12.47 -19.39 3.16
N PRO A 22 -12.97 -20.24 4.07
CA PRO A 22 -14.00 -19.83 5.04
C PRO A 22 -13.55 -18.69 5.95
N ASP A 23 -12.25 -18.63 6.27
CA ASP A 23 -11.65 -17.46 6.92
C ASP A 23 -11.00 -16.58 5.86
N ASP A 24 -11.66 -15.47 5.53
CA ASP A 24 -11.20 -14.52 4.50
C ASP A 24 -9.81 -13.97 4.80
N SER A 25 -9.43 -13.86 6.08
CA SER A 25 -8.11 -13.34 6.47
C SER A 25 -6.95 -14.22 6.00
N LYS A 26 -7.21 -15.49 5.71
CA LYS A 26 -6.21 -16.47 5.27
C LYS A 26 -6.11 -16.62 3.77
N ARG A 27 -6.99 -15.98 3.02
CA ARG A 27 -7.04 -16.07 1.56
C ARG A 27 -5.75 -15.50 0.94
N PRO A 28 -4.96 -16.34 0.24
CA PRO A 28 -3.64 -15.95 -0.27
C PRO A 28 -3.70 -15.30 -1.64
N LEU A 29 -2.56 -14.78 -2.08
CA LEU A 29 -2.36 -14.38 -3.47
C LEU A 29 -2.40 -15.60 -4.38
N THR A 30 -2.85 -15.41 -5.63
CA THR A 30 -2.71 -16.42 -6.69
C THR A 30 -1.29 -16.39 -7.26
N GLU A 31 -0.88 -17.45 -7.95
CA GLU A 31 0.40 -17.46 -8.66
C GLU A 31 0.50 -16.33 -9.68
N ARG A 32 -0.60 -16.08 -10.39
CA ARG A 32 -0.70 -14.94 -11.33
C ARG A 32 -0.54 -13.61 -10.61
N GLY A 33 -1.17 -13.45 -9.44
CA GLY A 33 -1.04 -12.25 -8.62
C GLY A 33 0.41 -12.02 -8.18
N ILE A 34 1.08 -13.05 -7.73
CA ILE A 34 2.49 -12.99 -7.32
C ILE A 34 3.38 -12.58 -8.51
N SER A 35 3.25 -13.27 -9.63
CA SER A 35 4.06 -13.00 -10.83
C SER A 35 3.88 -11.58 -11.35
N ARG A 36 2.63 -11.13 -11.47
CA ARG A 36 2.30 -9.78 -11.95
C ARG A 36 2.76 -8.69 -10.99
N PHE A 37 2.62 -8.93 -9.69
CA PHE A 37 3.06 -7.95 -8.71
C PHE A 37 4.58 -7.80 -8.68
N LYS A 38 5.33 -8.90 -8.76
CA LYS A 38 6.80 -8.87 -8.90
C LYS A 38 7.24 -8.03 -10.10
N GLU A 39 6.59 -8.24 -11.24
CA GLU A 39 6.85 -7.46 -12.45
C GLU A 39 6.54 -5.97 -12.25
N GLY A 40 5.40 -5.67 -11.60
CA GLY A 40 5.01 -4.30 -11.27
C GLY A 40 5.98 -3.60 -10.32
N VAL A 41 6.50 -4.31 -9.33
CA VAL A 41 7.51 -3.76 -8.39
C VAL A 41 8.76 -3.29 -9.15
N GLY A 42 9.16 -4.01 -10.20
CA GLY A 42 10.24 -3.58 -11.08
C GLY A 42 10.01 -2.19 -11.70
N GLY A 43 8.75 -1.83 -11.94
CA GLY A 43 8.38 -0.51 -12.48
C GLY A 43 8.57 0.65 -11.51
N LEU A 44 8.62 0.38 -10.21
CA LEU A 44 8.83 1.42 -9.20
C LEU A 44 10.20 2.10 -9.32
N LYS A 45 11.18 1.40 -9.85
CA LYS A 45 12.50 1.97 -10.13
C LYS A 45 12.41 3.11 -11.16
N GLY A 46 11.58 2.94 -12.18
CA GLY A 46 11.32 4.01 -13.18
C GLY A 46 10.62 5.23 -12.60
N LEU A 47 9.95 5.07 -11.47
CA LEU A 47 9.30 6.15 -10.73
C LEU A 47 10.19 6.71 -9.60
N GLU A 48 11.42 6.24 -9.51
CA GLU A 48 12.38 6.65 -8.48
C GLU A 48 11.84 6.47 -7.05
N ALA A 49 11.01 5.45 -6.85
CA ALA A 49 10.41 5.16 -5.56
C ALA A 49 11.47 4.66 -4.56
N VAL A 50 11.50 5.27 -3.39
CA VAL A 50 12.37 4.87 -2.28
C VAL A 50 11.50 4.64 -1.05
N ILE A 51 11.60 3.44 -0.48
CA ILE A 51 10.79 3.03 0.67
C ILE A 51 11.72 2.53 1.76
N ASP A 52 11.58 3.07 2.97
CA ASP A 52 12.42 2.69 4.11
C ASP A 52 11.71 1.72 5.06
N GLU A 53 10.39 1.85 5.19
CA GLU A 53 9.57 0.97 6.03
C GLU A 53 8.29 0.61 5.27
N ILE A 54 7.82 -0.63 5.47
CA ILE A 54 6.55 -1.11 4.94
C ILE A 54 5.67 -1.53 6.10
N TYR A 55 4.44 -1.00 6.12
CA TYR A 55 3.39 -1.39 7.05
C TYR A 55 2.31 -2.14 6.30
N THR A 56 1.89 -3.27 6.81
CA THR A 56 0.89 -4.12 6.15
C THR A 56 -0.25 -4.50 7.06
N SER A 57 -1.43 -4.65 6.46
CA SER A 57 -2.55 -5.35 7.07
C SER A 57 -2.11 -6.74 7.53
N PRO A 58 -2.69 -7.28 8.62
CA PRO A 58 -2.40 -8.64 9.07
C PRO A 58 -2.95 -9.74 8.15
N LEU A 59 -3.81 -9.42 7.19
CA LEU A 59 -4.39 -10.41 6.28
C LEU A 59 -3.31 -10.99 5.35
N VAL A 60 -3.37 -12.29 5.09
CA VAL A 60 -2.34 -13.02 4.34
C VAL A 60 -2.03 -12.39 2.99
N ARG A 61 -3.06 -12.03 2.20
CA ARG A 61 -2.86 -11.42 0.87
C ARG A 61 -2.11 -10.09 0.91
N ALA A 62 -2.30 -9.31 1.97
CA ALA A 62 -1.59 -8.05 2.15
C ALA A 62 -0.14 -8.29 2.60
N ARG A 63 0.08 -9.21 3.54
CA ARG A 63 1.43 -9.58 3.98
C ARG A 63 2.28 -10.13 2.84
N GLN A 64 1.72 -11.02 2.04
CA GLN A 64 2.43 -11.54 0.86
C GLN A 64 2.80 -10.43 -0.12
N THR A 65 1.87 -9.48 -0.35
CA THR A 65 2.15 -8.31 -1.20
C THR A 65 3.29 -7.47 -0.63
N ALA A 66 3.26 -7.21 0.68
CA ALA A 66 4.30 -6.44 1.36
C ALA A 66 5.68 -7.13 1.27
N ASP A 67 5.73 -8.45 1.44
CA ASP A 67 6.96 -9.22 1.33
C ASP A 67 7.53 -9.17 -0.09
N LEU A 68 6.67 -9.25 -1.11
CA LEU A 68 7.08 -9.13 -2.51
C LEU A 68 7.62 -7.72 -2.82
N LEU A 69 6.99 -6.69 -2.26
CA LEU A 69 7.46 -5.31 -2.39
C LEU A 69 8.84 -5.15 -1.75
N ALA A 70 9.01 -5.63 -0.53
CA ALA A 70 10.28 -5.55 0.19
C ALA A 70 11.41 -6.27 -0.55
N ALA A 71 11.13 -7.43 -1.12
CA ALA A 71 12.12 -8.23 -1.84
C ALA A 71 12.53 -7.60 -3.18
N GLY A 72 11.64 -6.83 -3.81
CA GLY A 72 11.85 -6.28 -5.15
C GLY A 72 12.32 -4.84 -5.20
N ILE A 73 12.31 -4.12 -4.08
CA ILE A 73 12.76 -2.72 -4.03
C ILE A 73 14.15 -2.63 -3.40
N ASP A 74 14.92 -1.64 -3.85
CA ASP A 74 16.28 -1.43 -3.31
C ASP A 74 16.23 -1.09 -1.81
N GLY A 75 17.27 -1.51 -1.08
CA GLY A 75 17.38 -1.25 0.36
C GLY A 75 16.67 -2.29 1.23
N ARG A 76 15.84 -3.14 0.68
CA ARG A 76 15.08 -4.19 1.39
C ARG A 76 14.46 -3.67 2.69
N PRO A 77 13.46 -2.78 2.59
CA PRO A 77 12.82 -2.19 3.76
C PRO A 77 12.21 -3.25 4.68
N THR A 78 12.13 -2.95 5.96
CA THR A 78 11.49 -3.84 6.93
C THR A 78 9.99 -3.86 6.73
N VAL A 79 9.38 -5.04 6.92
CA VAL A 79 7.93 -5.21 6.88
C VAL A 79 7.41 -5.39 8.30
N LYS A 80 6.45 -4.54 8.68
CA LYS A 80 5.80 -4.58 10.00
C LYS A 80 4.28 -4.67 9.83
N VAL A 81 3.65 -5.50 10.65
CA VAL A 81 2.19 -5.58 10.68
C VAL A 81 1.63 -4.39 11.47
N LEU A 82 0.61 -3.74 10.93
CA LEU A 82 -0.15 -2.70 11.60
C LEU A 82 -1.62 -3.11 11.60
N ASP A 83 -2.14 -3.49 12.75
CA ASP A 83 -3.50 -4.03 12.86
C ASP A 83 -4.58 -3.05 12.40
N ALA A 84 -4.31 -1.75 12.51
CA ALA A 84 -5.21 -0.71 12.01
C ALA A 84 -5.39 -0.74 10.48
N LEU A 85 -4.55 -1.49 9.74
CA LEU A 85 -4.71 -1.68 8.29
C LEU A 85 -5.62 -2.85 7.93
N ALA A 86 -6.07 -3.64 8.92
CA ALA A 86 -7.15 -4.61 8.68
C ALA A 86 -8.41 -3.88 8.21
N PRO A 87 -9.27 -4.53 7.41
CA PRO A 87 -10.49 -3.88 6.90
C PRO A 87 -11.37 -3.29 8.00
N GLY A 88 -11.93 -2.11 7.75
CA GLY A 88 -12.93 -1.49 8.60
C GLY A 88 -12.44 -0.36 9.52
N HIS A 89 -11.20 0.07 9.39
CA HIS A 89 -10.68 1.20 10.17
C HIS A 89 -10.72 2.51 9.37
N SER A 90 -11.00 3.61 10.08
CA SER A 90 -11.05 4.95 9.46
C SER A 90 -9.65 5.46 9.10
N PRO A 91 -9.54 6.39 8.13
CA PRO A 91 -8.27 7.05 7.83
C PRO A 91 -7.61 7.70 9.06
N ALA A 92 -8.38 8.35 9.92
CA ALA A 92 -7.87 8.98 11.13
C ALA A 92 -7.22 7.93 12.08
N THR A 93 -7.86 6.78 12.24
CA THR A 93 -7.33 5.68 13.07
C THR A 93 -6.02 5.13 12.48
N VAL A 94 -5.98 4.90 11.18
CA VAL A 94 -4.76 4.44 10.50
C VAL A 94 -3.61 5.41 10.69
N MET A 95 -3.86 6.69 10.45
CA MET A 95 -2.82 7.73 10.58
C MET A 95 -2.32 7.89 12.01
N ALA A 96 -3.21 7.79 13.00
CA ALA A 96 -2.82 7.84 14.42
C ALA A 96 -1.89 6.69 14.81
N HIS A 97 -2.20 5.47 14.36
CA HIS A 97 -1.36 4.30 14.61
C HIS A 97 -0.02 4.39 13.86
N LEU A 98 -0.06 4.83 12.61
CA LEU A 98 1.13 5.01 11.79
C LEU A 98 2.10 6.03 12.41
N ALA A 99 1.57 7.15 12.90
CA ALA A 99 2.36 8.20 13.55
C ALA A 99 3.12 7.69 14.78
N LYS A 100 2.53 6.75 15.52
CA LYS A 100 3.17 6.12 16.68
C LYS A 100 4.21 5.07 16.29
N ALA A 101 3.97 4.34 15.21
CA ALA A 101 4.79 3.21 14.80
C ALA A 101 6.00 3.63 13.95
N ALA A 102 5.82 4.58 13.04
CA ALA A 102 6.82 4.93 12.03
C ALA A 102 8.09 5.55 12.64
N ARG A 103 9.23 5.14 12.12
CA ARG A 103 10.55 5.64 12.50
C ARG A 103 11.27 6.32 11.33
N ARG A 104 10.72 6.21 10.14
CA ARG A 104 11.25 6.77 8.90
C ARG A 104 10.20 7.67 8.25
N THR A 105 10.57 8.32 7.16
CA THR A 105 9.71 9.28 6.46
C THR A 105 9.28 8.84 5.06
N ARG A 106 9.81 7.72 4.55
CA ARG A 106 9.41 7.13 3.27
C ARG A 106 8.78 5.77 3.55
N LEU A 107 7.46 5.76 3.57
CA LEU A 107 6.66 4.65 4.08
C LEU A 107 5.77 4.07 3.00
N ALA A 108 5.70 2.75 2.92
CA ALA A 108 4.65 2.08 2.17
C ALA A 108 3.59 1.52 3.11
N ILE A 109 2.35 1.58 2.68
CA ILE A 109 1.19 1.04 3.39
C ILE A 109 0.49 0.07 2.46
N VAL A 110 0.41 -1.18 2.86
CA VAL A 110 -0.25 -2.24 2.08
C VAL A 110 -1.58 -2.58 2.73
N GLY A 111 -2.66 -2.40 1.98
CA GLY A 111 -4.00 -2.57 2.51
C GLY A 111 -5.02 -2.99 1.46
N HIS A 112 -6.26 -2.67 1.77
CA HIS A 112 -7.45 -3.15 1.08
C HIS A 112 -8.35 -1.99 0.64
N GLU A 113 -9.17 -2.22 -0.37
CA GLU A 113 -10.29 -1.34 -0.68
C GLU A 113 -11.53 -1.76 0.14
N PRO A 114 -12.39 -0.82 0.54
CA PRO A 114 -12.39 0.61 0.18
C PRO A 114 -11.47 1.49 1.04
N ASP A 115 -10.91 0.95 2.11
CA ASP A 115 -10.19 1.73 3.13
C ASP A 115 -8.99 2.50 2.56
N LEU A 116 -8.27 1.88 1.62
CA LEU A 116 -7.08 2.50 1.03
C LEU A 116 -7.42 3.72 0.17
N GLY A 117 -8.48 3.61 -0.64
CA GLY A 117 -8.98 4.74 -1.43
C GLY A 117 -9.51 5.88 -0.57
N GLU A 118 -10.15 5.55 0.54
CA GLU A 118 -10.62 6.52 1.53
C GLU A 118 -9.44 7.21 2.24
N LEU A 119 -8.40 6.46 2.58
CA LEU A 119 -7.17 6.99 3.16
C LEU A 119 -6.49 7.97 2.20
N ALA A 120 -6.37 7.61 0.93
CA ALA A 120 -5.81 8.48 -0.09
C ALA A 120 -6.59 9.80 -0.19
N ALA A 121 -7.91 9.71 -0.28
CA ALA A 121 -8.79 10.89 -0.32
C ALA A 121 -8.64 11.77 0.91
N HIS A 122 -8.56 11.16 2.09
CA HIS A 122 -8.33 11.88 3.35
C HIS A 122 -7.02 12.67 3.32
N LEU A 123 -5.94 12.05 2.85
CA LEU A 123 -4.62 12.67 2.82
C LEU A 123 -4.52 13.86 1.85
N ILE A 124 -5.22 13.80 0.74
CA ILE A 124 -5.17 14.87 -0.29
C ILE A 124 -6.36 15.84 -0.21
N GLY A 125 -7.29 15.63 0.70
CA GLY A 125 -8.49 16.46 0.81
C GLY A 125 -9.49 16.26 -0.33
N ALA A 126 -9.52 15.10 -0.97
CA ALA A 126 -10.48 14.78 -2.02
C ALA A 126 -11.84 14.38 -1.44
N ARG A 127 -12.90 14.68 -2.18
CA ARG A 127 -14.28 14.34 -1.78
C ARG A 127 -14.62 12.86 -2.01
N ARG A 128 -13.97 12.22 -2.97
CA ARG A 128 -14.24 10.84 -3.36
C ARG A 128 -13.01 9.96 -3.16
N PRO A 129 -13.20 8.69 -2.74
CA PRO A 129 -12.10 7.75 -2.65
C PRO A 129 -11.39 7.55 -4.00
N LEU A 130 -10.09 7.31 -3.96
CA LEU A 130 -9.32 6.93 -5.13
C LEU A 130 -9.52 5.43 -5.43
N PRO A 131 -9.88 5.06 -6.67
CA PRO A 131 -10.19 3.67 -7.00
C PRO A 131 -8.92 2.87 -7.32
N PHE A 132 -8.37 2.17 -6.36
CA PHE A 132 -7.21 1.31 -6.57
C PHE A 132 -7.58 0.00 -7.26
N LYS A 133 -6.86 -0.37 -8.29
CA LYS A 133 -6.82 -1.74 -8.82
C LYS A 133 -5.95 -2.61 -7.90
N LYS A 134 -6.20 -3.93 -7.87
CA LYS A 134 -5.36 -4.88 -7.11
C LYS A 134 -3.91 -4.81 -7.61
N GLY A 135 -2.99 -4.48 -6.72
CA GLY A 135 -1.60 -4.22 -7.06
C GLY A 135 -1.30 -2.79 -7.53
N GLY A 136 -2.30 -1.93 -7.55
CA GLY A 136 -2.12 -0.50 -7.86
C GLY A 136 -1.41 0.24 -6.72
N ILE A 137 -0.68 1.29 -7.06
CA ILE A 137 0.14 2.06 -6.12
C ILE A 137 -0.02 3.54 -6.40
N CYS A 138 -0.07 4.35 -5.33
CA CYS A 138 0.10 5.80 -5.45
C CYS A 138 1.14 6.31 -4.48
N ARG A 139 1.71 7.48 -4.79
CA ARG A 139 2.56 8.24 -3.88
C ARG A 139 1.87 9.54 -3.51
N ILE A 140 1.79 9.79 -2.21
CA ILE A 140 1.28 11.05 -1.65
C ILE A 140 2.35 11.61 -0.73
N ASP A 141 2.72 12.87 -0.95
CA ASP A 141 3.63 13.58 -0.06
C ASP A 141 2.81 14.39 0.95
N VAL A 142 3.14 14.26 2.23
CA VAL A 142 2.48 14.95 3.33
C VAL A 142 3.48 15.73 4.16
N ALA A 143 3.04 16.81 4.81
CA ALA A 143 3.90 17.63 5.66
C ALA A 143 4.39 16.87 6.91
N GLY A 144 3.65 15.83 7.33
CA GLY A 144 3.98 14.97 8.46
C GLY A 144 2.85 13.98 8.72
N LEU A 145 3.11 12.94 9.50
CA LEU A 145 2.13 11.87 9.75
C LEU A 145 0.96 12.31 10.63
N SER A 146 1.15 13.36 11.42
CA SER A 146 0.06 13.95 12.22
C SER A 146 -0.75 14.98 11.45
N SER A 147 -0.39 15.27 10.19
CA SER A 147 -1.09 16.23 9.37
C SER A 147 -2.48 15.73 9.01
N LYS A 148 -3.43 16.64 9.11
CA LYS A 148 -4.76 16.45 8.51
C LYS A 148 -4.63 16.63 6.99
N ALA A 149 -5.70 16.63 6.25
CA ALA A 149 -5.71 16.82 4.81
C ALA A 149 -4.72 17.91 4.32
N GLY A 150 -4.28 17.83 3.10
CA GLY A 150 -3.35 18.81 2.49
C GLY A 150 -2.12 18.19 1.85
N GLY A 151 -2.06 16.86 1.78
CA GLY A 151 -1.03 16.14 1.05
C GLY A 151 -1.16 16.35 -0.46
N THR A 152 -0.07 16.11 -1.17
CA THR A 152 0.00 16.21 -2.63
C THR A 152 0.05 14.82 -3.24
N LEU A 153 -0.88 14.52 -4.14
CA LEU A 153 -0.80 13.32 -4.97
C LEU A 153 0.28 13.51 -6.02
N VAL A 154 1.36 12.75 -5.91
CA VAL A 154 2.49 12.84 -6.85
C VAL A 154 2.22 12.00 -8.09
N TRP A 155 1.79 10.76 -7.91
CA TRP A 155 1.34 9.88 -8.98
C TRP A 155 0.42 8.77 -8.45
N PHE A 156 -0.39 8.25 -9.35
CA PHE A 156 -1.29 7.12 -9.09
C PHE A 156 -1.31 6.21 -10.32
N VAL A 157 -0.81 5.00 -10.18
CA VAL A 157 -0.61 4.11 -11.32
C VAL A 157 -1.28 2.75 -11.13
N THR A 158 -1.78 2.23 -12.24
CA THR A 158 -2.35 0.89 -12.30
C THR A 158 -1.23 -0.16 -12.37
N PRO A 159 -1.51 -1.42 -12.00
CA PRO A 159 -0.55 -2.51 -12.17
C PRO A 159 -0.04 -2.65 -13.61
N LYS A 160 -0.92 -2.43 -14.58
CA LYS A 160 -0.55 -2.48 -16.00
C LYS A 160 0.52 -1.45 -16.37
N VAL A 161 0.37 -0.22 -15.88
CA VAL A 161 1.35 0.84 -16.10
C VAL A 161 2.68 0.47 -15.43
N LEU A 162 2.65 0.00 -14.19
CA LEU A 162 3.85 -0.44 -13.47
C LEU A 162 4.61 -1.51 -14.24
N ARG A 163 3.91 -2.53 -14.74
CA ARG A 163 4.56 -3.59 -15.53
C ARG A 163 5.21 -3.06 -16.80
N ARG A 164 4.60 -2.08 -17.45
CA ARG A 164 5.20 -1.44 -18.64
C ARG A 164 6.45 -0.64 -18.32
N LEU A 165 6.52 -0.05 -17.14
CA LEU A 165 7.70 0.69 -16.70
C LEU A 165 8.87 -0.22 -16.33
N SER A 166 8.64 -1.50 -16.09
CA SER A 166 9.67 -2.46 -15.72
C SER A 166 10.43 -3.04 -16.92
N SER A 167 9.93 -2.83 -18.11
CA SER A 167 10.56 -3.35 -19.34
C SER A 167 11.62 -2.43 -19.92
#